data_6e483cb0c0aa8b3ab80d9fadf1f68ee0
#
_entry.id   6e483cb0c0aa8b3ab80d9fadf1f68ee0
#
_cell.length_a   1.000
_cell.length_b   1.000
_cell.length_c   1.000
_cell.angle_alpha   90.00
_cell.angle_beta   90.00
_cell.angle_gamma   90.00
#
_symmetry.space_group_name_H-M   'P 1'
#
loop_
_entity.id
_entity.type
_entity.pdbx_description
1 polymer ?
#
loop_
_entity_poly.entity_id
_entity_poly.type
_entity_poly.pdbx_seq_one_letter_code
_entity_poly.pdbx_strand_id
1 'polypeptide(L)'
;LGDVYKRQDLDRETEEIIADVLKVEVFRQTVGDNVLVGSYATMSNQGALVHPKTSLQDQDELSSLLQVPLVAGTVNRGSDLIGAGLLVNDWVAFVGLDTTATEVSVIESTFRLQNQEAGAVVDQLRDALVDSYA
;
A
#
# COMPACT_ATOMS: atom_id res chain seq x y z
N LEU A 1 -14.16 -8.10 -3.41
CA LEU A 1 -13.39 -7.27 -2.55
C LEU A 1 -12.71 -8.04 -1.51
N GLY A 2 -11.57 -8.12 -1.59
CA GLY A 2 -10.59 -8.16 -0.65
C GLY A 2 -10.57 -9.20 0.42
N ASP A 3 -9.39 -9.70 0.54
CA ASP A 3 -8.96 -10.51 1.66
C ASP A 3 -8.52 -9.57 2.79
N VAL A 4 -8.53 -10.04 4.01
CA VAL A 4 -7.98 -9.30 5.14
C VAL A 4 -6.66 -9.95 5.55
N TYR A 5 -5.62 -9.13 5.59
CA TYR A 5 -4.30 -9.52 6.09
C TYR A 5 -4.12 -8.98 7.48
N LYS A 6 -3.74 -9.84 8.40
CA LYS A 6 -3.64 -9.46 9.80
C LYS A 6 -2.29 -9.85 10.38
N ARG A 7 -2.00 -9.27 11.51
CA ARG A 7 -0.84 -9.64 12.31
C ARG A 7 -0.88 -11.12 12.64
N GLN A 8 0.26 -11.77 12.55
CA GLN A 8 0.39 -13.20 12.85
C GLN A 8 0.15 -13.52 14.33
N ASP A 9 0.29 -12.54 15.22
CA ASP A 9 0.12 -12.68 16.66
C ASP A 9 -1.33 -12.48 17.15
N LEU A 10 -2.27 -12.18 16.26
CA LEU A 10 -3.68 -12.09 16.62
C LEU A 10 -4.25 -13.48 16.90
N ASP A 11 -5.19 -13.54 17.84
CA ASP A 11 -5.79 -14.80 18.21
C ASP A 11 -6.77 -15.32 17.15
N ARG A 12 -7.11 -16.60 17.25
CA ARG A 12 -7.98 -17.26 16.30
C ARG A 12 -9.42 -16.74 16.36
N GLU A 13 -9.87 -16.37 17.54
CA GLU A 13 -11.21 -15.81 17.74
C GLU A 13 -11.39 -14.50 16.96
N THR A 14 -10.40 -13.60 17.01
CA THR A 14 -10.39 -12.38 16.25
C THR A 14 -10.44 -12.67 14.75
N GLU A 15 -9.69 -13.65 14.29
CA GLU A 15 -9.67 -14.09 12.90
C GLU A 15 -11.05 -14.55 12.43
N GLU A 16 -11.71 -15.38 13.23
CA GLU A 16 -13.05 -15.89 12.92
C GLU A 16 -14.08 -14.74 12.88
N ILE A 17 -14.00 -13.79 13.79
CA ILE A 17 -14.88 -12.61 13.81
C ILE A 17 -14.70 -11.78 12.54
N ILE A 18 -13.46 -11.50 12.15
CA ILE A 18 -13.15 -10.73 10.93
C ILE A 18 -13.71 -11.45 9.69
N ALA A 19 -13.46 -12.74 9.57
CA ALA A 19 -13.94 -13.53 8.44
C ALA A 19 -15.47 -13.53 8.37
N ASP A 20 -16.13 -13.65 9.51
CA ASP A 20 -17.59 -13.73 9.58
C ASP A 20 -18.27 -12.37 9.30
N VAL A 21 -17.76 -11.30 9.90
CA VAL A 21 -18.36 -9.96 9.77
C VAL A 21 -18.12 -9.39 8.37
N LEU A 22 -16.91 -9.48 7.85
CA LEU A 22 -16.54 -8.89 6.55
C LEU A 22 -16.81 -9.82 5.38
N LYS A 23 -17.08 -11.11 5.62
CA LYS A 23 -17.32 -12.12 4.58
C LYS A 23 -16.15 -12.23 3.59
N VAL A 24 -14.93 -12.20 4.10
CA VAL A 24 -13.68 -12.29 3.33
C VAL A 24 -12.77 -13.36 3.89
N GLU A 25 -11.82 -13.82 3.07
CA GLU A 25 -10.75 -14.69 3.55
C GLU A 25 -9.78 -13.89 4.42
N VAL A 26 -9.27 -14.52 5.46
CA VAL A 26 -8.32 -13.91 6.40
C VAL A 26 -7.03 -14.69 6.40
N PHE A 27 -5.92 -14.01 6.11
CA PHE A 27 -4.59 -14.61 6.04
C PHE A 27 -3.71 -14.07 7.17
N ARG A 28 -2.97 -14.97 7.80
CA ARG A 28 -1.92 -14.60 8.76
C ARG A 28 -0.62 -14.43 8.02
N GLN A 29 -0.01 -13.26 8.12
CA GLN A 29 1.23 -12.97 7.41
C GLN A 29 2.16 -12.10 8.23
N THR A 30 3.46 -12.21 7.91
CA THR A 30 4.47 -11.25 8.31
C THR A 30 5.02 -10.55 7.08
N VAL A 31 5.54 -9.34 7.26
CA VAL A 31 6.17 -8.57 6.18
C VAL A 31 7.58 -8.21 6.62
N GLY A 32 8.59 -8.72 5.90
CA GLY A 32 9.99 -8.51 6.26
C GLY A 32 10.31 -8.99 7.68
N ASP A 33 9.75 -10.12 8.10
CA ASP A 33 9.84 -10.70 9.44
C ASP A 33 9.17 -9.85 10.55
N ASN A 34 8.37 -8.85 10.18
CA ASN A 34 7.62 -8.02 11.11
C ASN A 34 6.17 -8.49 11.18
N VAL A 35 5.62 -8.52 12.40
CA VAL A 35 4.21 -8.91 12.62
C VAL A 35 3.24 -7.77 12.36
N LEU A 36 3.71 -6.52 12.31
CA LEU A 36 2.89 -5.33 12.10
C LEU A 36 2.64 -5.09 10.60
N VAL A 37 1.86 -5.94 9.98
CA VAL A 37 1.60 -5.90 8.54
C VAL A 37 1.11 -4.52 8.08
N GLY A 38 0.20 -3.89 8.81
CA GLY A 38 -0.34 -2.59 8.46
C GLY A 38 0.66 -1.44 8.55
N SER A 39 1.75 -1.59 9.30
CA SER A 39 2.82 -0.59 9.40
C SER A 39 3.86 -0.74 8.31
N TYR A 40 4.11 -1.96 7.83
CA TYR A 40 5.19 -2.26 6.90
C TYR A 40 4.71 -2.62 5.50
N ALA A 41 3.43 -2.48 5.22
CA ALA A 41 2.86 -2.73 3.91
C ALA A 41 1.66 -1.84 3.66
N THR A 42 1.44 -1.50 2.39
CA THR A 42 0.22 -0.82 1.92
C THR A 42 -0.25 -1.54 0.65
N MET A 43 -1.53 -1.80 0.58
CA MET A 43 -2.12 -2.63 -0.46
C MET A 43 -3.36 -1.95 -1.05
N SER A 44 -3.56 -2.16 -2.35
CA SER A 44 -4.79 -1.78 -3.04
C SER A 44 -5.23 -2.91 -3.97
N ASN A 45 -6.35 -2.74 -4.65
CA ASN A 45 -6.82 -3.72 -5.63
C ASN A 45 -5.89 -3.82 -6.86
N GLN A 46 -4.96 -2.91 -7.03
CA GLN A 46 -4.09 -2.83 -8.21
C GLN A 46 -2.62 -3.13 -7.93
N GLY A 47 -2.21 -3.12 -6.67
CA GLY A 47 -0.83 -3.39 -6.32
C GLY A 47 -0.58 -3.37 -4.82
N ALA A 48 0.66 -3.65 -4.43
CA ALA A 48 1.09 -3.63 -3.05
C ALA A 48 2.54 -3.15 -2.95
N LEU A 49 2.82 -2.36 -1.91
CA LEU A 49 4.17 -1.93 -1.56
C LEU A 49 4.50 -2.45 -0.17
N VAL A 50 5.62 -3.13 -0.04
CA VAL A 50 6.01 -3.81 1.21
C VAL A 50 7.39 -3.38 1.68
N HIS A 51 7.71 -3.75 2.90
CA HIS A 51 9.00 -3.51 3.54
C HIS A 51 10.16 -3.89 2.61
N PRO A 52 11.21 -3.06 2.48
CA PRO A 52 12.28 -3.28 1.50
C PRO A 52 13.11 -4.54 1.78
N LYS A 53 13.11 -5.05 2.99
CA LYS A 53 13.84 -6.27 3.38
C LYS A 53 13.01 -7.55 3.24
N THR A 54 11.82 -7.47 2.64
CA THR A 54 11.00 -8.66 2.39
C THR A 54 11.72 -9.56 1.38
N SER A 55 11.89 -10.83 1.72
CA SER A 55 12.57 -11.79 0.83
C SER A 55 11.79 -12.00 -0.46
N LEU A 56 12.47 -12.41 -1.54
CA LEU A 56 11.81 -12.72 -2.81
C LEU A 56 10.77 -13.83 -2.65
N GLN A 57 11.06 -14.83 -1.83
CA GLN A 57 10.11 -15.90 -1.55
C GLN A 57 8.84 -15.40 -0.89
N ASP A 58 8.97 -14.54 0.12
CA ASP A 58 7.84 -13.93 0.80
C ASP A 58 7.05 -12.99 -0.13
N GLN A 59 7.75 -12.25 -1.00
CA GLN A 59 7.12 -11.41 -2.01
C GLN A 59 6.29 -12.25 -3.00
N ASP A 60 6.83 -13.36 -3.47
CA ASP A 60 6.12 -14.27 -4.38
C ASP A 60 4.89 -14.88 -3.72
N GLU A 61 5.01 -15.29 -2.47
CA GLU A 61 3.90 -15.83 -1.70
C GLU A 61 2.79 -14.79 -1.52
N LEU A 62 3.14 -13.59 -1.08
CA LEU A 62 2.19 -12.49 -0.90
C LEU A 62 1.54 -12.08 -2.23
N SER A 63 2.31 -12.02 -3.30
CA SER A 63 1.80 -11.69 -4.63
C SER A 63 0.80 -12.75 -5.12
N SER A 64 1.06 -14.01 -4.84
CA SER A 64 0.14 -15.10 -5.19
C SER A 64 -1.17 -15.03 -4.40
N LEU A 65 -1.09 -14.70 -3.11
CA LEU A 65 -2.26 -14.56 -2.25
C LEU A 65 -3.10 -13.34 -2.62
N LEU A 66 -2.45 -12.21 -2.85
CA LEU A 66 -3.10 -10.94 -3.20
C LEU A 66 -3.58 -10.88 -4.65
N GLN A 67 -2.94 -11.64 -5.53
CA GLN A 67 -3.19 -11.63 -6.98
C GLN A 67 -2.99 -10.24 -7.62
N VAL A 68 -2.05 -9.46 -7.08
CA VAL A 68 -1.65 -8.16 -7.61
C VAL A 68 -0.13 -8.05 -7.65
N PRO A 69 0.43 -7.17 -8.49
CA PRO A 69 1.86 -6.88 -8.48
C PRO A 69 2.30 -6.37 -7.11
N LEU A 70 3.44 -6.86 -6.64
CA LEU A 70 3.98 -6.51 -5.34
C LEU A 70 5.42 -6.03 -5.51
N VAL A 71 5.75 -4.92 -4.89
CA VAL A 71 7.09 -4.31 -4.95
C VAL A 71 7.58 -4.03 -3.54
N ALA A 72 8.85 -4.30 -3.29
CA ALA A 72 9.53 -3.88 -2.06
C ALA A 72 10.12 -2.49 -2.27
N GLY A 73 9.86 -1.58 -1.35
CA GLY A 73 10.34 -0.21 -1.48
C GLY A 73 10.19 0.59 -0.19
N THR A 74 10.46 1.89 -0.31
CA THR A 74 10.44 2.81 0.83
C THR A 74 9.57 4.03 0.54
N VAL A 75 9.25 4.78 1.59
CA VAL A 75 8.58 6.08 1.54
C VAL A 75 9.34 7.08 2.40
N ASN A 76 9.01 8.36 2.31
CA ASN A 76 9.60 9.41 3.13
C ASN A 76 11.15 9.34 3.18
N ARG A 77 11.78 9.21 2.02
CA ARG A 77 13.24 9.20 1.86
C ARG A 77 13.91 8.06 2.63
N GLY A 78 13.48 6.83 2.32
CA GLY A 78 14.09 5.60 2.82
C GLY A 78 13.46 5.03 4.07
N SER A 79 12.31 5.53 4.50
CA SER A 79 11.57 4.94 5.61
C SER A 79 10.95 3.60 5.20
N ASP A 80 11.07 2.60 6.06
CA ASP A 80 10.46 1.30 5.87
C ASP A 80 9.04 1.19 6.46
N LEU A 81 8.58 2.23 7.14
CA LEU A 81 7.21 2.31 7.69
C LEU A 81 6.22 2.72 6.58
N ILE A 82 5.98 1.80 5.67
CA ILE A 82 5.18 2.04 4.47
C ILE A 82 3.76 2.50 4.83
N GLY A 83 3.11 1.78 5.73
CA GLY A 83 1.73 2.08 6.12
C GLY A 83 1.57 3.41 6.86
N ALA A 84 2.64 3.94 7.44
CA ALA A 84 2.62 5.24 8.10
C ALA A 84 2.87 6.41 7.15
N GLY A 85 3.50 6.15 6.01
CA GLY A 85 3.88 7.20 5.05
C GLY A 85 3.14 7.15 3.71
N LEU A 86 2.21 6.22 3.54
CA LEU A 86 1.48 6.05 2.29
C LEU A 86 0.03 5.65 2.56
N LEU A 87 -0.89 6.41 1.99
CA LEU A 87 -2.31 6.09 1.94
C LEU A 87 -2.73 6.05 0.47
N VAL A 88 -3.27 4.94 0.01
CA VAL A 88 -3.58 4.72 -1.40
C VAL A 88 -4.95 4.07 -1.58
N ASN A 89 -5.61 4.44 -2.67
CA ASN A 89 -6.77 3.73 -3.20
C ASN A 89 -6.57 3.49 -4.71
N ASP A 90 -7.60 3.08 -5.41
CA ASP A 90 -7.50 2.75 -6.84
C ASP A 90 -7.24 3.97 -7.73
N TRP A 91 -7.42 5.19 -7.23
CA TRP A 91 -7.34 6.42 -8.02
C TRP A 91 -6.24 7.38 -7.59
N VAL A 92 -5.88 7.39 -6.31
CA VAL A 92 -4.97 8.41 -5.77
C VAL A 92 -4.12 7.84 -4.62
N ALA A 93 -2.92 8.37 -4.47
CA ALA A 93 -2.05 8.10 -3.34
C ALA A 93 -1.64 9.38 -2.64
N PHE A 94 -1.59 9.34 -1.32
CA PHE A 94 -1.07 10.41 -0.48
C PHE A 94 0.21 9.91 0.18
N VAL A 95 1.29 10.66 0.03
CA VAL A 95 2.61 10.31 0.55
C VAL A 95 3.14 11.41 1.45
N GLY A 96 4.09 11.05 2.31
CA GLY A 96 4.75 12.02 3.16
C GLY A 96 5.54 13.06 2.36
N LEU A 97 5.72 14.23 2.94
CA LEU A 97 6.37 15.37 2.28
C LEU A 97 7.80 15.07 1.83
N ASP A 98 8.52 14.24 2.58
CA ASP A 98 9.92 13.90 2.30
C ASP A 98 10.09 12.76 1.29
N THR A 99 9.01 12.24 0.73
CA THR A 99 9.06 11.18 -0.28
C THR A 99 9.80 11.68 -1.53
N THR A 100 10.80 10.92 -1.97
CA THR A 100 11.61 11.30 -3.13
C THR A 100 10.87 11.08 -4.45
N ALA A 101 11.34 11.72 -5.52
CA ALA A 101 10.77 11.55 -6.87
C ALA A 101 10.84 10.09 -7.33
N THR A 102 11.92 9.39 -7.02
CA THR A 102 12.06 7.95 -7.34
C THR A 102 11.03 7.11 -6.59
N GLU A 103 10.83 7.37 -5.31
CA GLU A 103 9.82 6.68 -4.51
C GLU A 103 8.40 6.94 -5.04
N VAL A 104 8.11 8.17 -5.42
CA VAL A 104 6.82 8.53 -6.04
C VAL A 104 6.60 7.78 -7.34
N SER A 105 7.63 7.69 -8.19
CA SER A 105 7.54 6.94 -9.45
C SER A 105 7.25 5.46 -9.23
N VAL A 106 7.88 4.86 -8.23
CA VAL A 106 7.63 3.45 -7.87
C VAL A 106 6.18 3.27 -7.40
N ILE A 107 5.67 4.17 -6.56
CA ILE A 107 4.30 4.14 -6.08
C ILE A 107 3.30 4.27 -7.23
N GLU A 108 3.50 5.21 -8.11
CA GLU A 108 2.63 5.41 -9.28
C GLU A 108 2.58 4.16 -10.18
N SER A 109 3.72 3.55 -10.44
CA SER A 109 3.80 2.33 -11.26
C SER A 109 3.16 1.13 -10.56
N THR A 110 3.44 0.95 -9.27
CA THR A 110 2.96 -0.19 -8.48
C THR A 110 1.44 -0.19 -8.36
N PHE A 111 0.86 0.96 -8.04
CA PHE A 111 -0.57 1.11 -7.83
C PHE A 111 -1.34 1.55 -9.07
N ARG A 112 -0.67 1.63 -10.22
CA ARG A 112 -1.25 2.00 -11.52
C ARG A 112 -1.98 3.34 -11.48
N LEU A 113 -1.35 4.32 -10.87
CA LEU A 113 -1.91 5.67 -10.74
C LEU A 113 -1.57 6.60 -11.93
N GLN A 114 -0.88 6.09 -12.94
CA GLN A 114 -0.46 6.84 -14.12
C GLN A 114 -1.57 6.94 -15.17
N ASN A 115 -2.80 7.12 -14.73
CA ASN A 115 -3.92 7.39 -15.62
C ASN A 115 -3.91 8.88 -15.97
N GLN A 116 -3.84 9.22 -17.24
CA GLN A 116 -3.78 10.61 -17.71
C GLN A 116 -4.97 11.45 -17.24
N GLU A 117 -6.16 10.86 -17.15
CA GLU A 117 -7.35 11.57 -16.68
C GLU A 117 -7.24 11.92 -15.20
N ALA A 118 -6.80 10.98 -14.37
CA ALA A 118 -6.60 11.22 -12.93
C ALA A 118 -5.49 12.24 -12.70
N GLY A 119 -4.37 12.14 -13.44
CA GLY A 119 -3.28 13.11 -13.38
C GLY A 119 -3.72 14.51 -13.78
N ALA A 120 -4.48 14.62 -14.85
CA ALA A 120 -5.01 15.90 -15.31
C ALA A 120 -5.91 16.57 -14.27
N VAL A 121 -6.77 15.81 -13.60
CA VAL A 121 -7.66 16.35 -12.54
C VAL A 121 -6.84 16.84 -11.35
N VAL A 122 -5.84 16.08 -10.91
CA VAL A 122 -4.97 16.48 -9.80
C VAL A 122 -4.21 17.75 -10.13
N ASP A 123 -3.64 17.86 -11.33
CA ASP A 123 -2.92 19.03 -11.79
C ASP A 123 -3.84 20.25 -11.88
N GLN A 124 -5.06 20.11 -12.39
CA GLN A 124 -6.04 21.17 -12.42
C GLN A 124 -6.41 21.68 -11.03
N LEU A 125 -6.60 20.78 -10.07
CA LEU A 125 -6.88 21.15 -8.69
C LEU A 125 -5.69 21.87 -8.05
N ARG A 126 -4.47 21.42 -8.32
CA ARG A 126 -3.25 22.07 -7.84
C ARG A 126 -3.14 23.48 -8.39
N ASP A 127 -3.32 23.67 -9.70
CA ASP A 127 -3.26 24.97 -10.36
C ASP A 127 -4.35 25.91 -9.82
N ALA A 128 -5.56 25.42 -9.63
CA ALA A 128 -6.65 26.18 -9.04
C ALA A 128 -6.34 26.64 -7.61
N LEU A 129 -5.72 25.78 -6.80
CA LEU A 129 -5.31 26.14 -5.43
C LEU A 129 -4.18 27.16 -5.43
N VAL A 130 -3.20 27.03 -6.32
CA VAL A 130 -2.10 28.00 -6.46
C VAL A 130 -2.66 29.36 -6.88
N ASP A 131 -3.55 29.42 -7.86
CA ASP A 131 -4.18 30.63 -8.33
C ASP A 131 -5.01 31.31 -7.23
N SER A 132 -5.64 30.53 -6.34
CA SER A 132 -6.43 31.09 -5.23
C SER A 132 -5.56 31.69 -4.11
N TYR A 133 -4.29 31.30 -4.02
CA TYR A 133 -3.32 31.84 -3.05
C TYR A 133 -2.41 32.93 -3.62
N ALA A 134 -2.45 33.09 -4.90
CA ALA A 134 -1.73 34.19 -5.57
C ALA A 134 -2.58 35.44 -5.58
#